data_c7acd1446df9e2dc05e2bd16c75954d9
#
_entry.id   c7acd1446df9e2dc05e2bd16c75954d9
#
_cell.length_a   1.000
_cell.length_b   1.000
_cell.length_c   1.000
_cell.angle_alpha   90.00
_cell.angle_beta   90.00
_cell.angle_gamma   90.00
#
_symmetry.space_group_name_H-M   'P 1'
#
loop_
_entity.id
_entity.type
_entity.pdbx_description
1 polymer ?
#
loop_
_entity_poly.entity_id
_entity_poly.type
_entity_poly.pdbx_seq_one_letter_code
_entity_poly.pdbx_strand_id
1 'polypeptide(L)'
;MQTLSFSDEVRLARHDGVGLVALESTLISHGLPHPDNITVATDAEAAVRANGSVPATIAVMDGVVKIGLETAEVERLAVAKSVVKLSRRNLPLALSAVAGAPPLGATTVSATMILAHHAGIRVFATGGIGGVHRGVTESMDISADLFELAQTPVAVVCSGPKVILDLP
;
A
#
# COMPACT_ATOMS: atom_id res chain seq x y z
N MET A 1 -0.37 18.44 -9.82
CA MET A 1 0.29 17.56 -8.84
C MET A 1 -0.73 17.25 -7.76
N GLN A 2 -1.09 16.01 -7.56
CA GLN A 2 -2.11 15.64 -6.60
C GLN A 2 -1.60 15.89 -5.17
N THR A 3 -2.46 16.41 -4.31
CA THR A 3 -2.10 16.75 -2.93
C THR A 3 -1.99 15.47 -2.12
N LEU A 4 -0.81 15.17 -1.57
CA LEU A 4 -0.63 14.12 -0.58
C LEU A 4 -1.15 14.63 0.77
N SER A 5 -1.98 13.84 1.43
CA SER A 5 -2.46 14.09 2.80
C SER A 5 -1.67 13.20 3.77
N PHE A 6 -0.93 13.81 4.66
CA PHE A 6 -0.14 13.11 5.67
C PHE A 6 -0.89 13.10 6.99
N SER A 7 -0.89 11.97 7.71
CA SER A 7 -1.34 11.91 9.10
C SER A 7 -0.49 12.81 9.99
N ASP A 8 -0.98 13.15 11.17
CA ASP A 8 -0.27 13.99 12.11
C ASP A 8 1.04 13.34 12.57
N GLU A 9 1.00 12.02 12.82
CA GLU A 9 2.18 11.23 13.20
C GLU A 9 3.26 11.27 12.10
N VAL A 10 2.87 11.07 10.85
CA VAL A 10 3.81 11.11 9.72
C VAL A 10 4.36 12.52 9.48
N ARG A 11 3.54 13.56 9.65
CA ARG A 11 4.00 14.95 9.51
C ARG A 11 5.05 15.28 10.57
N LEU A 12 4.79 14.90 11.82
CA LEU A 12 5.73 15.14 12.92
C LEU A 12 7.05 14.37 12.68
N ALA A 13 6.96 13.08 12.33
CA ALA A 13 8.14 12.28 12.03
C ALA A 13 9.00 12.87 10.93
N ARG A 14 8.38 13.40 9.87
CA ARG A 14 9.11 14.09 8.79
C ARG A 14 9.80 15.36 9.27
N HIS A 15 9.14 16.13 10.12
CA HIS A 15 9.71 17.36 10.69
C HIS A 15 10.92 17.03 11.57
N ASP A 16 10.82 15.98 12.38
CA ASP A 16 11.84 15.60 13.38
C ASP A 16 12.94 14.69 12.79
N GLY A 17 12.84 14.32 11.51
CA GLY A 17 13.81 13.45 10.84
C GLY A 17 13.73 11.99 11.28
N VAL A 18 12.61 11.55 11.85
CA VAL A 18 12.37 10.15 12.24
C VAL A 18 12.12 9.31 10.99
N GLY A 19 12.65 8.09 10.95
CA GLY A 19 12.50 7.16 9.86
C GLY A 19 11.04 6.76 9.62
N LEU A 20 10.62 6.75 8.34
CA LEU A 20 9.29 6.31 7.93
C LEU A 20 9.36 4.96 7.24
N VAL A 21 8.39 4.09 7.52
CA VAL A 21 8.20 2.81 6.83
C VAL A 21 6.80 2.80 6.20
N ALA A 22 6.74 2.72 4.87
CA ALA A 22 5.48 2.57 4.16
C ALA A 22 4.89 1.17 4.39
N LEU A 23 3.56 1.08 4.43
CA LEU A 23 2.80 -0.16 4.49
C LEU A 23 1.70 -0.13 3.42
N GLU A 24 1.45 -1.28 2.77
CA GLU A 24 0.35 -1.42 1.82
C GLU A 24 -1.00 -1.52 2.52
N SER A 25 -2.08 -1.21 1.82
CA SER A 25 -3.43 -1.32 2.35
C SER A 25 -4.28 -2.44 1.74
N THR A 26 -3.80 -3.12 0.70
CA THR A 26 -4.50 -4.33 0.19
C THR A 26 -4.58 -5.44 1.22
N LEU A 27 -3.64 -5.52 2.14
CA LEU A 27 -3.71 -6.43 3.28
C LEU A 27 -5.00 -6.23 4.09
N ILE A 28 -5.42 -4.98 4.27
CA ILE A 28 -6.60 -4.61 5.05
C ILE A 28 -7.89 -5.01 4.34
N SER A 29 -7.99 -4.73 3.03
CA SER A 29 -9.26 -4.86 2.29
C SER A 29 -9.40 -6.12 1.46
N HIS A 30 -8.30 -6.79 1.11
CA HIS A 30 -8.27 -7.95 0.21
C HIS A 30 -7.43 -9.12 0.72
N GLY A 31 -6.79 -8.99 1.88
CA GLY A 31 -5.88 -10.01 2.42
C GLY A 31 -6.60 -10.99 3.34
N LEU A 32 -7.15 -10.51 4.42
CA LEU A 32 -7.75 -11.29 5.50
C LEU A 32 -9.21 -10.87 5.77
N PRO A 33 -10.04 -11.78 6.30
CA PRO A 33 -11.38 -11.42 6.73
C PRO A 33 -11.33 -10.50 7.97
N HIS A 34 -12.41 -9.72 8.16
CA HIS A 34 -12.63 -8.99 9.42
C HIS A 34 -12.94 -9.99 10.55
N PRO A 35 -12.38 -9.84 11.78
CA PRO A 35 -11.56 -8.71 12.26
C PRO A 35 -10.04 -8.90 12.06
N ASP A 36 -9.58 -10.03 11.56
CA ASP A 36 -8.15 -10.35 11.48
C ASP A 36 -7.36 -9.35 10.62
N ASN A 37 -8.02 -8.78 9.60
CA ASN A 37 -7.43 -7.75 8.75
C ASN A 37 -7.04 -6.47 9.52
N ILE A 38 -7.85 -6.04 10.49
CA ILE A 38 -7.53 -4.90 11.36
C ILE A 38 -6.38 -5.27 12.30
N THR A 39 -6.48 -6.44 12.94
CA THR A 39 -5.46 -6.92 13.88
C THR A 39 -4.08 -6.94 13.22
N VAL A 40 -3.96 -7.56 12.06
CA VAL A 40 -2.66 -7.66 11.36
C VAL A 40 -2.15 -6.29 10.91
N ALA A 41 -3.02 -5.39 10.46
CA ALA A 41 -2.61 -4.03 10.08
C ALA A 41 -2.09 -3.26 11.31
N THR A 42 -2.80 -3.33 12.43
CA THR A 42 -2.41 -2.68 13.69
C THR A 42 -1.11 -3.25 14.25
N ASP A 43 -0.94 -4.57 14.22
CA ASP A 43 0.27 -5.25 14.68
C ASP A 43 1.48 -4.87 13.82
N ALA A 44 1.30 -4.75 12.50
CA ALA A 44 2.36 -4.31 11.59
C ALA A 44 2.80 -2.87 11.92
N GLU A 45 1.86 -1.97 12.13
CA GLU A 45 2.17 -0.60 12.56
C GLU A 45 2.84 -0.55 13.93
N ALA A 46 2.34 -1.34 14.89
CA ALA A 46 2.93 -1.43 16.22
C ALA A 46 4.37 -1.95 16.17
N ALA A 47 4.65 -2.93 15.32
CA ALA A 47 6.00 -3.45 15.12
C ALA A 47 6.96 -2.38 14.56
N VAL A 48 6.52 -1.54 13.62
CA VAL A 48 7.31 -0.41 13.12
C VAL A 48 7.60 0.58 14.23
N ARG A 49 6.59 0.95 15.03
CA ARG A 49 6.76 1.90 16.16
C ARG A 49 7.68 1.36 17.24
N ALA A 50 7.57 0.07 17.56
CA ALA A 50 8.41 -0.58 18.57
C ALA A 50 9.91 -0.57 18.20
N ASN A 51 10.23 -0.42 16.92
CA ASN A 51 11.59 -0.34 16.39
C ASN A 51 12.04 1.11 16.07
N GLY A 52 11.38 2.12 16.64
CA GLY A 52 11.80 3.51 16.57
C GLY A 52 11.55 4.22 15.23
N SER A 53 10.70 3.66 14.39
CA SER A 53 10.25 4.28 13.15
C SER A 53 8.75 4.57 13.17
N VAL A 54 8.26 5.38 12.25
CA VAL A 54 6.84 5.70 12.14
C VAL A 54 6.23 5.00 10.93
N PRO A 55 5.13 4.25 11.10
CA PRO A 55 4.44 3.60 10.00
C PRO A 55 3.67 4.62 9.15
N ALA A 56 3.65 4.40 7.86
CA ALA A 56 2.88 5.16 6.89
C ALA A 56 2.08 4.20 6.01
N THR A 57 0.94 3.74 6.51
CA THR A 57 -0.01 2.94 5.73
C THR A 57 -0.61 3.83 4.64
N ILE A 58 -0.56 3.38 3.37
CA ILE A 58 -0.92 4.20 2.22
C ILE A 58 -2.22 3.69 1.58
N ALA A 59 -3.15 4.60 1.33
CA ALA A 59 -4.40 4.33 0.61
C ALA A 59 -4.85 5.56 -0.19
N VAL A 60 -5.82 5.39 -1.07
CA VAL A 60 -6.55 6.49 -1.71
C VAL A 60 -7.97 6.50 -1.16
N MET A 61 -8.36 7.62 -0.56
CA MET A 61 -9.68 7.76 0.05
C MET A 61 -10.33 9.05 -0.44
N ASP A 62 -11.53 8.92 -1.00
CA ASP A 62 -12.32 10.04 -1.53
C ASP A 62 -11.50 10.92 -2.51
N GLY A 63 -10.68 10.27 -3.35
CA GLY A 63 -9.80 10.91 -4.34
C GLY A 63 -8.52 11.53 -3.77
N VAL A 64 -8.27 11.37 -2.47
CA VAL A 64 -7.07 11.90 -1.78
C VAL A 64 -6.10 10.76 -1.48
N VAL A 65 -4.82 10.97 -1.80
CA VAL A 65 -3.74 10.06 -1.37
C VAL A 65 -3.45 10.29 0.10
N LYS A 66 -3.68 9.27 0.92
CA LYS A 66 -3.35 9.26 2.35
C LYS A 66 -1.99 8.61 2.57
N ILE A 67 -1.11 9.27 3.30
CA ILE A 67 0.20 8.79 3.74
C ILE A 67 0.19 8.72 5.27
N GLY A 68 0.00 7.54 5.79
CA GLY A 68 -0.44 7.28 7.15
C GLY A 68 -1.98 7.35 7.25
N LEU A 69 -2.58 6.27 7.71
CA LEU A 69 -4.02 6.20 7.97
C LEU A 69 -4.27 6.42 9.46
N GLU A 70 -5.32 7.18 9.75
CA GLU A 70 -5.85 7.25 11.11
C GLU A 70 -6.66 5.98 11.42
N THR A 71 -6.83 5.64 12.70
CA THR A 71 -7.55 4.42 13.13
C THR A 71 -8.92 4.29 12.47
N ALA A 72 -9.70 5.38 12.43
CA ALA A 72 -11.01 5.38 11.78
C ALA A 72 -10.95 5.16 10.26
N GLU A 73 -9.85 5.55 9.60
CA GLU A 73 -9.63 5.30 8.17
C GLU A 73 -9.27 3.83 7.91
N VAL A 74 -8.46 3.21 8.78
CA VAL A 74 -8.18 1.77 8.75
C VAL A 74 -9.46 0.96 8.93
N GLU A 75 -10.27 1.30 9.93
CA GLU A 75 -11.57 0.65 10.18
C GLU A 75 -12.51 0.79 8.98
N ARG A 76 -12.62 2.01 8.42
CA ARG A 76 -13.43 2.27 7.23
C ARG A 76 -13.01 1.40 6.05
N LEU A 77 -11.72 1.24 5.83
CA LEU A 77 -11.16 0.42 4.75
C LEU A 77 -11.40 -1.07 5.00
N ALA A 78 -11.30 -1.52 6.26
CA ALA A 78 -11.41 -2.91 6.66
C ALA A 78 -12.82 -3.48 6.52
N VAL A 79 -13.85 -2.67 6.76
CA VAL A 79 -15.27 -3.12 6.72
C VAL A 79 -15.97 -2.79 5.41
N ALA A 80 -15.33 -2.02 4.52
CA ALA A 80 -15.95 -1.59 3.28
C ALA A 80 -16.16 -2.77 2.30
N LYS A 81 -17.38 -2.87 1.75
CA LYS A 81 -17.74 -3.93 0.79
C LYS A 81 -17.18 -3.69 -0.62
N SER A 82 -16.81 -2.45 -0.92
CA SER A 82 -16.32 -2.06 -2.25
C SER A 82 -15.07 -1.20 -2.10
N VAL A 83 -13.94 -1.85 -2.22
CA VAL A 83 -12.62 -1.20 -2.24
C VAL A 83 -11.92 -1.60 -3.53
N VAL A 84 -11.45 -0.63 -4.30
CA VAL A 84 -10.71 -0.92 -5.52
C VAL A 84 -9.26 -1.24 -5.20
N LYS A 85 -8.78 -2.36 -5.71
CA LYS A 85 -7.37 -2.72 -5.62
C LYS A 85 -6.55 -1.87 -6.60
N LEU A 86 -5.72 -0.99 -6.07
CA LEU A 86 -4.91 -0.06 -6.85
C LEU A 86 -3.51 -0.61 -7.08
N SER A 87 -3.15 -0.70 -8.34
CA SER A 87 -1.79 -1.00 -8.81
C SER A 87 -1.28 0.14 -9.68
N ARG A 88 -0.03 0.08 -10.13
CA ARG A 88 0.51 0.99 -11.13
C ARG A 88 -0.46 1.20 -12.32
N ARG A 89 -1.17 0.15 -12.75
CA ARG A 89 -1.99 0.19 -13.95
C ARG A 89 -3.21 1.10 -13.85
N ASN A 90 -3.85 1.16 -12.69
CA ASN A 90 -5.10 1.88 -12.47
C ASN A 90 -5.00 3.03 -11.46
N LEU A 91 -3.84 3.20 -10.81
CA LEU A 91 -3.60 4.31 -9.90
C LEU A 91 -3.87 5.70 -10.57
N PRO A 92 -3.41 5.97 -11.81
CA PRO A 92 -3.69 7.26 -12.45
C PRO A 92 -5.19 7.54 -12.64
N LEU A 93 -5.98 6.50 -12.92
CA LEU A 93 -7.43 6.64 -13.06
C LEU A 93 -8.10 6.95 -11.71
N ALA A 94 -7.69 6.26 -10.65
CA ALA A 94 -8.21 6.50 -9.30
C ALA A 94 -7.86 7.90 -8.77
N LEU A 95 -6.78 8.46 -9.28
CA LEU A 95 -6.31 9.80 -8.92
C LEU A 95 -6.83 10.89 -9.88
N SER A 96 -7.44 10.52 -10.99
CA SER A 96 -8.07 11.50 -11.88
C SER A 96 -9.32 12.07 -11.22
N ALA A 97 -9.55 13.38 -11.38
CA ALA A 97 -10.78 14.04 -10.92
C ALA A 97 -12.01 13.70 -11.79
N VAL A 98 -12.01 12.55 -12.45
CA VAL A 98 -13.10 12.10 -13.31
C VAL A 98 -14.26 11.62 -12.43
N ALA A 99 -15.47 12.04 -12.78
CA ALA A 99 -16.69 11.56 -12.14
C ALA A 99 -16.73 10.02 -12.17
N GLY A 100 -16.88 9.39 -11.00
CA GLY A 100 -16.87 7.92 -10.85
C GLY A 100 -15.55 7.33 -10.33
N ALA A 101 -14.58 8.16 -9.92
CA ALA A 101 -13.43 7.66 -9.18
C ALA A 101 -13.90 6.89 -7.92
N PRO A 102 -13.30 5.73 -7.62
CA PRO A 102 -13.74 4.94 -6.47
C PRO A 102 -13.49 5.70 -5.17
N PRO A 103 -14.46 5.67 -4.23
CA PRO A 103 -14.31 6.36 -2.95
C PRO A 103 -13.22 5.75 -2.08
N LEU A 104 -12.90 4.46 -2.27
CA LEU A 104 -11.87 3.76 -1.53
C LEU A 104 -10.98 2.94 -2.47
N GLY A 105 -9.70 3.16 -2.35
CA GLY A 105 -8.67 2.45 -3.09
C GLY A 105 -7.56 1.96 -2.16
N ALA A 106 -7.38 0.64 -2.11
CA ALA A 106 -6.29 0.01 -1.38
C ALA A 106 -5.08 -0.20 -2.29
N THR A 107 -3.92 0.22 -1.83
CA THR A 107 -2.67 0.16 -2.60
C THR A 107 -2.01 -1.20 -2.52
N THR A 108 -1.65 -1.76 -3.67
CA THR A 108 -0.76 -2.93 -3.80
C THR A 108 0.69 -2.53 -3.59
N VAL A 109 1.60 -3.49 -3.64
CA VAL A 109 3.05 -3.22 -3.59
C VAL A 109 3.45 -2.15 -4.60
N SER A 110 3.10 -2.28 -5.87
CA SER A 110 3.47 -1.30 -6.90
C SER A 110 2.88 0.09 -6.64
N ALA A 111 1.61 0.20 -6.27
CA ALA A 111 1.01 1.50 -5.97
C ALA A 111 1.60 2.13 -4.71
N THR A 112 1.86 1.31 -3.67
CA THR A 112 2.50 1.77 -2.44
C THR A 112 3.90 2.30 -2.70
N MET A 113 4.72 1.60 -3.51
CA MET A 113 6.07 2.06 -3.88
C MET A 113 6.04 3.42 -4.57
N ILE A 114 5.15 3.60 -5.56
CA ILE A 114 5.00 4.87 -6.28
C ILE A 114 4.69 6.00 -5.29
N LEU A 115 3.68 5.81 -4.46
CA LEU A 115 3.21 6.85 -3.54
C LEU A 115 4.19 7.11 -2.40
N ALA A 116 4.85 6.07 -1.88
CA ALA A 116 5.92 6.18 -0.90
C ALA A 116 7.09 7.00 -1.45
N HIS A 117 7.53 6.70 -2.68
CA HIS A 117 8.58 7.47 -3.33
C HIS A 117 8.21 8.96 -3.48
N HIS A 118 7.01 9.25 -3.95
CA HIS A 118 6.50 10.63 -4.05
C HIS A 118 6.40 11.34 -2.69
N ALA A 119 6.13 10.57 -1.62
CA ALA A 119 6.12 11.08 -0.25
C ALA A 119 7.52 11.24 0.37
N GLY A 120 8.59 10.82 -0.32
CA GLY A 120 9.96 10.84 0.18
C GLY A 120 10.28 9.68 1.13
N ILE A 121 9.45 8.63 1.18
CA ILE A 121 9.67 7.42 1.99
C ILE A 121 10.51 6.44 1.19
N ARG A 122 11.59 5.93 1.78
CA ARG A 122 12.56 5.07 1.10
C ARG A 122 12.50 3.60 1.51
N VAL A 123 11.71 3.26 2.52
CA VAL A 123 11.56 1.89 3.03
C VAL A 123 10.08 1.53 3.04
N PHE A 124 9.76 0.34 2.54
CA PHE A 124 8.44 -0.23 2.52
C PHE A 124 8.49 -1.67 3.03
N ALA A 125 7.61 -2.02 3.95
CA ALA A 125 7.48 -3.39 4.45
C ALA A 125 6.14 -4.00 4.01
N THR A 126 6.19 -5.25 3.54
CA THR A 126 5.00 -6.02 3.12
C THR A 126 5.14 -7.49 3.43
N GLY A 127 4.04 -8.21 3.51
CA GLY A 127 4.03 -9.67 3.70
C GLY A 127 4.58 -10.44 2.49
N GLY A 128 4.36 -9.93 1.27
CA GLY A 128 4.83 -10.61 0.06
C GLY A 128 4.61 -9.80 -1.20
N ILE A 129 5.50 -9.98 -2.17
CA ILE A 129 5.43 -9.33 -3.49
C ILE A 129 4.70 -10.20 -4.51
N GLY A 130 4.12 -9.56 -5.51
CA GLY A 130 3.61 -10.22 -6.71
C GLY A 130 4.74 -10.60 -7.67
N GLY A 131 4.42 -11.44 -8.63
CA GLY A 131 5.37 -11.94 -9.61
C GLY A 131 4.66 -12.47 -10.86
N VAL A 132 5.19 -13.52 -11.43
CA VAL A 132 4.59 -14.23 -12.57
C VAL A 132 3.53 -15.20 -12.03
N HIS A 133 2.30 -15.11 -12.53
CA HIS A 133 1.22 -15.99 -12.12
C HIS A 133 1.23 -17.31 -12.89
N ARG A 134 0.74 -18.38 -12.26
CA ARG A 134 0.61 -19.70 -12.91
C ARG A 134 -0.26 -19.58 -14.17
N GLY A 135 0.15 -20.26 -15.24
CA GLY A 135 -0.52 -20.17 -16.53
C GLY A 135 -0.23 -18.86 -17.27
N VAL A 136 0.88 -18.19 -17.01
CA VAL A 136 1.28 -16.94 -17.65
C VAL A 136 1.38 -17.02 -19.17
N THR A 137 1.72 -18.19 -19.71
CA THR A 137 1.79 -18.42 -21.16
C THR A 137 0.45 -18.27 -21.88
N GLU A 138 -0.65 -18.41 -21.17
CA GLU A 138 -2.01 -18.26 -21.66
C GLU A 138 -2.64 -16.94 -21.22
N SER A 139 -2.44 -16.56 -19.96
CA SER A 139 -3.09 -15.40 -19.35
C SER A 139 -2.31 -14.09 -19.51
N MET A 140 -1.00 -14.15 -19.73
CA MET A 140 -0.06 -13.01 -19.65
C MET A 140 -0.16 -12.25 -18.32
N ASP A 141 -0.59 -12.95 -17.26
CA ASP A 141 -0.77 -12.33 -15.93
C ASP A 141 0.56 -12.24 -15.18
N ILE A 142 1.16 -11.05 -15.29
CA ILE A 142 2.38 -10.66 -14.59
C ILE A 142 2.06 -9.47 -13.71
N SER A 143 2.43 -9.56 -12.43
CA SER A 143 2.20 -8.47 -11.48
C SER A 143 2.93 -7.18 -11.87
N ALA A 144 2.25 -6.06 -11.72
CA ALA A 144 2.87 -4.74 -11.86
C ALA A 144 3.96 -4.47 -10.81
N ASP A 145 4.03 -5.28 -9.75
CA ASP A 145 5.03 -5.15 -8.70
C ASP A 145 6.45 -5.34 -9.26
N LEU A 146 6.65 -6.27 -10.21
CA LEU A 146 7.96 -6.51 -10.82
C LEU A 146 8.48 -5.27 -11.57
N PHE A 147 7.60 -4.59 -12.31
CA PHE A 147 7.98 -3.36 -12.99
C PHE A 147 8.36 -2.26 -12.01
N GLU A 148 7.61 -2.15 -10.91
CA GLU A 148 7.86 -1.10 -9.94
C GLU A 148 9.16 -1.35 -9.15
N LEU A 149 9.40 -2.60 -8.76
CA LEU A 149 10.65 -3.02 -8.11
C LEU A 149 11.89 -2.72 -8.97
N ALA A 150 11.75 -2.75 -10.29
CA ALA A 150 12.86 -2.49 -11.21
C ALA A 150 13.20 -0.99 -11.38
N GLN A 151 12.29 -0.06 -11.05
CA GLN A 151 12.47 1.34 -11.41
C GLN A 151 12.27 2.35 -10.27
N THR A 152 11.54 1.99 -9.21
CA THR A 152 11.25 2.91 -8.12
C THR A 152 12.22 2.72 -6.97
N PRO A 153 12.99 3.76 -6.57
CA PRO A 153 14.04 3.65 -5.58
C PRO A 153 13.48 3.62 -4.14
N VAL A 154 12.75 2.57 -3.82
CA VAL A 154 12.21 2.25 -2.50
C VAL A 154 12.68 0.85 -2.13
N ALA A 155 13.35 0.69 -1.00
CA ALA A 155 13.75 -0.62 -0.49
C ALA A 155 12.50 -1.37 0.02
N VAL A 156 12.23 -2.55 -0.54
CA VAL A 156 11.09 -3.37 -0.14
C VAL A 156 11.57 -4.54 0.71
N VAL A 157 11.11 -4.58 1.96
CA VAL A 157 11.33 -5.69 2.90
C VAL A 157 10.09 -6.56 2.88
N CYS A 158 10.24 -7.85 2.54
CA CYS A 158 9.12 -8.78 2.45
C CYS A 158 9.54 -10.22 2.81
N SER A 159 8.55 -11.08 3.06
CA SER A 159 8.79 -12.51 3.26
C SER A 159 9.15 -13.26 1.95
N GLY A 160 9.05 -12.59 0.81
CA GLY A 160 9.33 -13.15 -0.52
C GLY A 160 8.14 -13.09 -1.47
N PRO A 161 8.19 -13.82 -2.58
CA PRO A 161 7.09 -13.92 -3.53
C PRO A 161 5.88 -14.62 -2.92
N LYS A 162 4.67 -14.20 -3.28
CA LYS A 162 3.43 -14.85 -2.83
C LYS A 162 3.35 -16.30 -3.33
N VAL A 163 2.92 -17.23 -2.47
CA VAL A 163 2.83 -18.67 -2.79
C VAL A 163 1.86 -19.03 -3.95
N ILE A 164 1.02 -18.07 -4.35
CA ILE A 164 0.10 -18.22 -5.49
C ILE A 164 0.79 -18.09 -6.85
N LEU A 165 2.06 -17.68 -6.85
CA LEU A 165 2.83 -17.44 -8.05
C LEU A 165 3.42 -18.74 -8.63
N ASP A 166 3.90 -18.65 -9.85
CA ASP A 166 4.68 -19.70 -10.50
C ASP A 166 6.12 -19.61 -9.98
N LEU A 167 6.38 -20.39 -8.94
CA LEU A 167 7.69 -20.50 -8.33
C LEU A 167 8.30 -21.82 -8.78
N PRO A 168 9.38 -21.84 -9.55
CA PRO A 168 10.08 -23.05 -9.94
C PRO A 168 10.77 -23.75 -8.76
#